data_527dc88ac08772ae7323a0827439580e
#
_entry.id   527dc88ac08772ae7323a0827439580e
#
_cell.length_a   1.000
_cell.length_b   1.000
_cell.length_c   1.000
_cell.angle_alpha   90.00
_cell.angle_beta   90.00
_cell.angle_gamma   90.00
#
_symmetry.space_group_name_H-M   'P 1'
#
loop_
_entity.id
_entity.type
_entity.pdbx_description
1 polymer ?
#
loop_
_entity_poly.entity_id
_entity_poly.type
_entity_poly.pdbx_seq_one_letter_code
_entity_poly.pdbx_strand_id
1 'polypeptide(L)'
;MTNAAKPRRYVARPREIEAVQWNGVYADLPGEWRASDLLKMRGNDLICTTLRHVAKVRVGDYIVRGTNAEFYPVDPATFEFKYEEVK
;
A
#
# COMPACT_ATOMS: atom_id res chain seq x y z
N MET A 1 -26.69 -33.72 18.95
CA MET A 1 -26.24 -33.69 17.57
C MET A 1 -25.57 -32.34 17.28
N THR A 2 -24.39 -32.38 16.73
CA THR A 2 -23.63 -31.16 16.47
C THR A 2 -23.86 -30.73 15.03
N ASN A 3 -24.24 -29.47 14.82
CA ASN A 3 -24.35 -28.92 13.49
C ASN A 3 -22.97 -28.39 13.04
N ALA A 4 -22.43 -29.03 12.02
CA ALA A 4 -21.19 -28.53 11.44
C ALA A 4 -21.47 -27.22 10.71
N ALA A 5 -20.58 -26.28 10.91
CA ALA A 5 -20.66 -25.02 10.16
C ALA A 5 -20.34 -25.29 8.68
N LYS A 6 -21.16 -24.75 7.80
CA LYS A 6 -20.94 -24.87 6.37
C LYS A 6 -20.24 -23.61 5.86
N PRO A 7 -19.21 -23.76 5.04
CA PRO A 7 -18.59 -22.60 4.43
C PRO A 7 -19.59 -21.84 3.56
N ARG A 8 -19.59 -20.54 3.66
CA ARG A 8 -20.36 -19.67 2.77
C ARG A 8 -19.38 -18.92 1.89
N ARG A 9 -19.83 -18.56 0.73
CA ARG A 9 -19.01 -17.80 -0.21
C ARG A 9 -19.11 -16.31 0.08
N TYR A 10 -17.98 -15.64 0.02
CA TYR A 10 -17.92 -14.19 0.20
C TYR A 10 -17.04 -13.60 -0.89
N VAL A 11 -17.39 -12.42 -1.29
CA VAL A 11 -16.59 -11.64 -2.24
C VAL A 11 -16.13 -10.38 -1.52
N ALA A 12 -14.84 -10.08 -1.60
CA ALA A 12 -14.33 -8.83 -1.05
C ALA A 12 -14.97 -7.65 -1.78
N ARG A 13 -15.43 -6.67 -1.03
CA ARG A 13 -16.00 -5.46 -1.62
C ARG A 13 -14.89 -4.65 -2.26
N PRO A 14 -15.10 -4.15 -3.49
CA PRO A 14 -14.13 -3.26 -4.10
C PRO A 14 -13.98 -1.99 -3.25
N ARG A 15 -12.76 -1.54 -3.08
CA ARG A 15 -12.46 -0.30 -2.37
C ARG A 15 -11.46 0.49 -3.18
N GLU A 16 -11.67 1.78 -3.26
CA GLU A 16 -10.68 2.65 -3.86
C GLU A 16 -9.54 2.86 -2.88
N ILE A 17 -8.33 2.87 -3.41
CA ILE A 17 -7.12 3.21 -2.68
C ILE A 17 -6.39 4.31 -3.46
N GLU A 18 -5.48 4.97 -2.80
CA GLU A 18 -4.58 5.90 -3.47
C GLU A 18 -3.22 5.24 -3.61
N ALA A 19 -2.54 5.51 -4.71
CA ALA A 19 -1.22 4.96 -4.94
C ALA A 19 -0.34 5.93 -5.70
N VAL A 20 0.93 5.93 -5.37
CA VAL A 20 1.97 6.71 -6.07
C VAL A 20 3.13 5.78 -6.36
N GLN A 21 3.63 5.80 -7.60
CA GLN A 21 4.83 5.04 -7.92
C GLN A 21 6.06 5.79 -7.41
N TRP A 22 6.91 5.09 -6.65
CA TRP A 22 8.11 5.69 -6.09
C TRP A 22 9.16 5.91 -7.18
N ASN A 23 9.56 7.15 -7.38
CA ASN A 23 10.55 7.52 -8.38
C ASN A 23 11.93 7.84 -7.81
N GLY A 24 12.11 7.69 -6.50
CA GLY A 24 13.38 7.99 -5.84
C GLY A 24 13.50 9.42 -5.31
N VAL A 25 12.53 10.28 -5.59
CA VAL A 25 12.57 11.68 -5.17
C VAL A 25 11.51 11.96 -4.12
N TYR A 26 11.94 12.16 -2.89
CA TYR A 26 11.01 12.34 -1.75
C TYR A 26 10.12 13.56 -1.93
N ALA A 27 10.66 14.64 -2.51
CA ALA A 27 9.90 15.87 -2.71
C ALA A 27 8.73 15.70 -3.68
N ASP A 28 8.74 14.65 -4.51
CA ASP A 28 7.67 14.38 -5.46
C ASP A 28 6.49 13.64 -4.85
N LEU A 29 6.61 13.17 -3.60
CA LEU A 29 5.50 12.56 -2.91
C LEU A 29 4.47 13.62 -2.50
N PRO A 30 3.18 13.24 -2.42
CA PRO A 30 2.18 14.17 -1.91
C PRO A 30 2.56 14.75 -0.56
N GLY A 31 2.29 16.03 -0.35
CA GLY A 31 2.68 16.72 0.87
C GLY A 31 2.15 16.07 2.14
N GLU A 32 0.90 15.62 2.12
CA GLU A 32 0.31 14.93 3.27
C GLU A 32 1.00 13.59 3.54
N TRP A 33 1.51 12.92 2.51
CA TRP A 33 2.24 11.66 2.69
C TRP A 33 3.61 11.91 3.32
N ARG A 34 4.28 12.99 2.91
CA ARG A 34 5.57 13.37 3.50
C ARG A 34 5.45 13.79 4.96
N ALA A 35 4.30 14.31 5.33
CA ALA A 35 4.03 14.68 6.73
C ALA A 35 3.79 13.48 7.64
N SER A 36 3.52 12.31 7.06
CA SER A 36 3.25 11.10 7.84
C SER A 36 4.55 10.50 8.39
N ASP A 37 4.52 10.07 9.64
CA ASP A 37 5.64 9.35 10.24
C ASP A 37 5.79 7.94 9.68
N LEU A 38 4.81 7.47 8.91
CA LEU A 38 4.83 6.14 8.33
C LEU A 38 5.65 6.05 7.04
N LEU A 39 6.01 7.20 6.45
CA LEU A 39 6.85 7.27 5.25
C LEU A 39 8.00 8.24 5.50
N LYS A 40 9.19 7.71 5.71
CA LYS A 40 10.36 8.53 6.02
C LYS A 40 11.60 8.04 5.29
N MET A 41 12.43 8.98 4.91
CA MET A 41 13.74 8.66 4.35
C MET A 41 14.70 8.24 5.46
N ARG A 42 15.48 7.20 5.17
CA ARG A 42 16.61 6.80 6.00
C ARG A 42 17.83 6.73 5.07
N GLY A 43 18.66 7.75 5.10
CA GLY A 43 19.70 7.90 4.08
C GLY A 43 19.06 8.07 2.71
N ASN A 44 19.41 7.21 1.77
CA ASN A 44 18.86 7.23 0.41
C ASN A 44 17.66 6.32 0.22
N ASP A 45 17.21 5.66 1.30
CA ASP A 45 16.12 4.70 1.22
C ASP A 45 14.83 5.27 1.77
N LEU A 46 13.73 5.05 1.06
CA LEU A 46 12.41 5.34 1.58
C LEU A 46 11.95 4.15 2.42
N ILE A 47 11.59 4.44 3.66
CA ILE A 47 11.12 3.43 4.61
C ILE A 47 9.64 3.64 4.86
N CYS A 48 8.89 2.56 4.71
CA CYS A 48 7.46 2.53 4.96
C CYS A 48 7.18 1.67 6.19
N THR A 49 6.55 2.25 7.19
CA THR A 49 6.12 1.52 8.38
C THR A 49 4.70 1.03 8.13
N THR A 50 4.54 -0.28 8.01
CA THR A 50 3.24 -0.90 7.82
C THR A 50 2.66 -1.34 9.17
N LEU A 51 1.45 -1.89 9.17
CA LEU A 51 0.83 -2.38 10.39
C LEU A 51 1.57 -3.58 10.99
N ARG A 52 2.41 -4.25 10.21
CA ARG A 52 3.06 -5.49 10.63
C ARG A 52 4.57 -5.39 10.73
N HIS A 53 5.18 -4.53 9.93
CA HIS A 53 6.63 -4.46 9.84
C HIS A 53 7.06 -3.15 9.20
N VAL A 54 8.37 -2.97 9.14
CA VAL A 54 9.00 -1.85 8.43
C VAL A 54 9.54 -2.39 7.12
N ALA A 55 9.22 -1.72 6.03
CA ALA A 55 9.61 -2.16 4.69
C ALA A 55 10.34 -1.05 3.96
N LYS A 56 11.34 -1.44 3.17
CA LYS A 56 12.01 -0.54 2.24
C LYS A 56 11.22 -0.49 0.95
N VAL A 57 11.00 0.72 0.44
CA VAL A 57 10.33 0.94 -0.85
C VAL A 57 11.41 1.07 -1.92
N ARG A 58 11.36 0.24 -2.95
CA ARG A 58 12.30 0.30 -4.07
C ARG A 58 11.78 1.24 -5.13
N VAL A 59 12.69 1.88 -5.86
CA VAL A 59 12.30 2.69 -7.02
C VAL A 59 11.53 1.82 -8.00
N GLY A 60 10.36 2.29 -8.42
CA GLY A 60 9.45 1.53 -9.26
C GLY A 60 8.30 0.87 -8.50
N ASP A 61 8.47 0.61 -7.20
CA ASP A 61 7.37 0.09 -6.38
C ASP A 61 6.27 1.15 -6.26
N TYR A 62 5.05 0.68 -6.10
CA TYR A 62 3.95 1.56 -5.76
C TYR A 62 3.82 1.66 -4.24
N ILE A 63 3.59 2.86 -3.75
CA ILE A 63 3.23 3.08 -2.36
C ILE A 63 1.72 3.22 -2.34
N VAL A 64 1.05 2.32 -1.62
CA VAL A 64 -0.40 2.32 -1.52
C VAL A 64 -0.80 2.90 -0.17
N ARG A 65 -1.75 3.84 -0.22
CA ARG A 65 -2.41 4.31 0.99
C ARG A 65 -3.77 3.62 1.08
N GLY A 66 -3.91 2.76 2.06
CA GLY A 66 -5.13 1.99 2.26
C GLY A 66 -6.23 2.81 2.93
N THR A 67 -7.38 2.19 3.07
CA THR A 67 -8.59 2.85 3.60
C THR A 67 -8.47 3.26 5.06
N ASN A 68 -7.57 2.65 5.82
CA ASN A 68 -7.32 2.98 7.22
C ASN A 68 -6.12 3.92 7.39
N ALA A 69 -5.76 4.65 6.34
CA ALA A 69 -4.62 5.56 6.32
C ALA A 69 -3.27 4.86 6.58
N GLU A 70 -3.21 3.56 6.39
CA GLU A 70 -1.95 2.81 6.41
C GLU A 70 -1.25 2.92 5.06
N PHE A 71 0.08 2.78 5.08
CA PHE A 71 0.88 2.72 3.86
C PHE A 71 1.52 1.35 3.73
N TYR A 72 1.68 0.89 2.50
CA TYR A 72 2.45 -0.33 2.23
C TYR A 72 2.99 -0.30 0.79
N PRO A 73 4.16 -0.90 0.56
CA PRO A 73 4.71 -0.97 -0.79
C PRO A 73 4.19 -2.19 -1.52
N VAL A 74 4.02 -2.04 -2.83
CA VAL A 74 3.62 -3.14 -3.72
C VAL A 74 4.54 -3.09 -4.93
N ASP A 75 5.13 -4.22 -5.31
CA ASP A 75 5.95 -4.26 -6.51
C ASP A 75 5.12 -3.98 -7.76
N PRO A 76 5.74 -3.47 -8.84
CA PRO A 76 4.98 -3.02 -10.01
C PRO A 76 4.13 -4.12 -10.65
N ALA A 77 4.68 -5.32 -10.79
CA ALA A 77 3.97 -6.42 -11.44
C ALA A 77 2.72 -6.82 -10.63
N THR A 78 2.86 -6.92 -9.31
CA THR A 78 1.73 -7.24 -8.44
C THR A 78 0.69 -6.12 -8.46
N PHE A 79 1.15 -4.87 -8.46
CA PHE A 79 0.24 -3.73 -8.49
C PHE A 79 -0.59 -3.72 -9.76
N GLU A 80 0.06 -3.87 -10.91
CA GLU A 80 -0.64 -3.87 -12.21
C GLU A 80 -1.63 -5.02 -12.34
N PHE A 81 -1.33 -6.14 -11.70
CA PHE A 81 -2.23 -7.28 -11.69
C PHE A 81 -3.47 -7.05 -10.82
N LYS A 82 -3.29 -6.41 -9.67
CA LYS A 82 -4.35 -6.27 -8.66
C LYS A 82 -5.21 -5.03 -8.79
N TYR A 83 -4.66 -3.96 -9.35
CA TYR A 83 -5.32 -2.66 -9.33
C TYR A 83 -5.49 -2.09 -10.73
N GLU A 84 -6.53 -1.35 -10.89
CA GLU A 84 -6.84 -0.64 -12.13
C GLU A 84 -7.13 0.80 -11.78
N GLU A 85 -6.56 1.73 -12.55
CA GLU A 85 -6.76 3.15 -12.30
C GLU A 85 -8.21 3.55 -12.54
N VAL A 86 -8.78 4.30 -11.61
CA VAL A 86 -10.12 4.88 -11.76
C VAL A 86 -10.00 6.11 -12.64
N LYS A 87 -10.78 6.12 -13.72
CA LYS A 87 -10.74 7.21 -14.71
C LYS A 87 -12.00 8.06 -14.65
#